data_501df0468ca9fa41c2058f44922c1aaf
#
_entry.id   501df0468ca9fa41c2058f44922c1aaf
#
_cell.length_a   1.000
_cell.length_b   1.000
_cell.length_c   1.000
_cell.angle_alpha   90.00
_cell.angle_beta   90.00
_cell.angle_gamma   90.00
#
_symmetry.space_group_name_H-M   'P 1'
#
loop_
_entity.id
_entity.type
_entity.pdbx_description
1 polymer ?
#
loop_
_entity_poly.entity_id
_entity_poly.type
_entity_poly.pdbx_seq_one_letter_code
_entity_poly.pdbx_strand_id
1 'polypeptide(L)'
;MLSLTNVHRDVPARAGRFQILKGVSFDAKAGEVTALLGPTGAGKTTTLSIAQGIDKASSGSVKLLGVDPFRANAGLRSQVGVMLQEGGLPMAVTGERLLFHLARLYQAPANISALMDRLQIREFKDRQIRRLSGGQRQRLGMAAALVGRPRVVFLDEPSAGLDPVSRLIVFELIEELKAAGVCIILTTHLLEDAQRLADHVVLIREGRVEAAGSVEELTATDLRPPFTFRLSRALTEQQRADFPSHLTLVEDTSSSQPAVWRVNGIHGPADLHAVTAWWLRHDLMPSDMGLSGKSLEDVFWELTTHDKA
;
A
#
# COMPACT_ATOMS: atom_id res chain seq x y z
N MET A 1 10.22 -15.25 3.79
CA MET A 1 9.59 -15.25 5.11
C MET A 1 8.14 -15.72 5.05
N LEU A 2 7.34 -15.17 4.14
CA LEU A 2 5.99 -15.63 3.81
C LEU A 2 5.98 -16.08 2.35
N SER A 3 5.31 -17.20 2.05
CA SER A 3 5.11 -17.72 0.69
C SER A 3 3.68 -18.23 0.53
N LEU A 4 2.99 -17.76 -0.48
CA LEU A 4 1.69 -18.23 -0.93
C LEU A 4 1.87 -18.87 -2.31
N THR A 5 1.32 -20.06 -2.51
CA THR A 5 1.41 -20.78 -3.78
C THR A 5 0.04 -21.30 -4.17
N ASN A 6 -0.51 -20.74 -5.24
CA ASN A 6 -1.80 -21.10 -5.83
C ASN A 6 -2.95 -21.20 -4.80
N VAL A 7 -3.06 -20.15 -3.96
CA VAL A 7 -4.01 -20.14 -2.83
C VAL A 7 -5.41 -19.82 -3.34
N HIS A 8 -6.35 -20.71 -3.02
CA HIS A 8 -7.78 -20.53 -3.30
C HIS A 8 -8.56 -20.42 -2.00
N ARG A 9 -9.66 -19.64 -2.03
CA ARG A 9 -10.60 -19.54 -0.92
C ARG A 9 -12.03 -19.50 -1.44
N ASP A 10 -12.79 -20.53 -1.08
CA ASP A 10 -14.22 -20.63 -1.35
C ASP A 10 -15.01 -20.46 -0.06
N VAL A 11 -16.12 -19.75 -0.12
CA VAL A 11 -17.05 -19.58 0.99
C VAL A 11 -18.46 -20.03 0.57
N PRO A 12 -19.29 -20.53 1.49
CA PRO A 12 -20.69 -20.83 1.19
C PRO A 12 -21.44 -19.57 0.74
N ALA A 13 -22.23 -19.67 -0.31
CA ALA A 13 -23.10 -18.60 -0.80
C ALA A 13 -24.51 -19.15 -1.06
N ARG A 14 -25.53 -18.27 -1.18
CA ARG A 14 -26.94 -18.68 -1.41
C ARG A 14 -27.12 -19.55 -2.64
N ALA A 15 -26.31 -19.36 -3.68
CA ALA A 15 -26.35 -20.10 -4.95
C ALA A 15 -25.19 -21.09 -5.12
N GLY A 16 -24.63 -21.65 -4.00
CA GLY A 16 -23.54 -22.61 -4.08
C GLY A 16 -22.27 -22.11 -3.33
N ARG A 17 -21.13 -22.07 -4.00
CA ARG A 17 -19.85 -21.55 -3.46
C ARG A 17 -19.43 -20.30 -4.19
N PHE A 18 -19.01 -19.31 -3.44
CA PHE A 18 -18.38 -18.11 -3.99
C PHE A 18 -16.87 -18.18 -3.78
N GLN A 19 -16.10 -18.04 -4.86
CA GLN A 19 -14.66 -18.09 -4.84
C GLN A 19 -14.08 -16.68 -4.61
N ILE A 20 -13.53 -16.44 -3.41
CA ILE A 20 -12.92 -15.16 -3.04
C ILE A 20 -11.50 -15.08 -3.60
N LEU A 21 -10.69 -16.15 -3.44
CA LEU A 21 -9.33 -16.21 -3.99
C LEU A 21 -9.27 -17.30 -5.06
N LYS A 22 -8.62 -16.98 -6.17
CA LYS A 22 -8.58 -17.77 -7.40
C LYS A 22 -7.15 -18.07 -7.85
N GLY A 23 -6.31 -18.56 -6.91
CA GLY A 23 -4.93 -18.95 -7.21
C GLY A 23 -3.90 -17.86 -6.90
N VAL A 24 -4.05 -17.16 -5.77
CA VAL A 24 -3.10 -16.13 -5.35
C VAL A 24 -1.74 -16.73 -5.02
N SER A 25 -0.67 -16.18 -5.62
CA SER A 25 0.71 -16.60 -5.40
C SER A 25 1.60 -15.37 -5.28
N PHE A 26 2.38 -15.27 -4.22
CA PHE A 26 3.46 -14.30 -4.03
C PHE A 26 4.37 -14.69 -2.86
N ASP A 27 5.53 -14.06 -2.80
CA ASP A 27 6.50 -14.21 -1.72
C ASP A 27 6.75 -12.85 -1.04
N ALA A 28 7.01 -12.87 0.29
CA ALA A 28 7.49 -11.71 1.02
C ALA A 28 8.77 -12.08 1.77
N LYS A 29 9.79 -11.21 1.68
CA LYS A 29 11.14 -11.47 2.16
C LYS A 29 11.46 -10.70 3.44
N ALA A 30 12.53 -11.12 4.13
CA ALA A 30 13.06 -10.39 5.27
C ALA A 30 13.66 -9.05 4.83
N GLY A 31 13.42 -8.00 5.63
CA GLY A 31 13.92 -6.67 5.33
C GLY A 31 13.27 -6.00 4.12
N GLU A 32 12.11 -6.50 3.68
CA GLU A 32 11.33 -5.92 2.58
C GLU A 32 9.90 -5.62 3.04
N VAL A 33 9.33 -4.58 2.45
CA VAL A 33 7.91 -4.22 2.54
C VAL A 33 7.19 -4.73 1.31
N THR A 34 6.26 -5.67 1.51
CA THR A 34 5.35 -6.15 0.47
C THR A 34 3.99 -5.50 0.64
N ALA A 35 3.55 -4.68 -0.32
CA ALA A 35 2.25 -4.03 -0.31
C ALA A 35 1.23 -4.83 -1.13
N LEU A 36 0.10 -5.18 -0.51
CA LEU A 36 -1.05 -5.77 -1.19
C LEU A 36 -2.02 -4.66 -1.58
N LEU A 37 -2.16 -4.41 -2.86
CA LEU A 37 -3.03 -3.39 -3.44
C LEU A 37 -4.23 -4.03 -4.14
N GLY A 38 -5.28 -3.25 -4.32
CA GLY A 38 -6.47 -3.67 -5.06
C GLY A 38 -7.74 -2.99 -4.55
N PRO A 39 -8.83 -3.01 -5.32
CA PRO A 39 -10.11 -2.42 -4.93
C PRO A 39 -10.71 -3.12 -3.71
N THR A 40 -11.73 -2.48 -3.13
CA THR A 40 -12.52 -3.11 -2.06
C THR A 40 -13.18 -4.39 -2.59
N GLY A 41 -13.08 -5.47 -1.83
CA GLY A 41 -13.61 -6.78 -2.25
C GLY A 41 -12.66 -7.60 -3.13
N ALA A 42 -11.47 -7.10 -3.48
CA ALA A 42 -10.49 -7.84 -4.29
C ALA A 42 -9.94 -9.11 -3.65
N GLY A 43 -10.09 -9.29 -2.34
CA GLY A 43 -9.57 -10.44 -1.60
C GLY A 43 -8.36 -10.14 -0.70
N LYS A 44 -7.92 -8.88 -0.55
CA LYS A 44 -6.76 -8.50 0.26
C LYS A 44 -6.86 -8.99 1.72
N THR A 45 -7.93 -8.63 2.41
CA THR A 45 -8.16 -9.03 3.81
C THR A 45 -8.23 -10.56 3.95
N THR A 46 -8.87 -11.25 3.00
CA THR A 46 -8.91 -12.72 2.99
C THR A 46 -7.52 -13.31 2.79
N THR A 47 -6.71 -12.72 1.90
CA THR A 47 -5.32 -13.12 1.69
C THR A 47 -4.50 -12.95 2.97
N LEU A 48 -4.63 -11.79 3.65
CA LEU A 48 -3.96 -11.56 4.94
C LEU A 48 -4.44 -12.54 6.02
N SER A 49 -5.74 -12.75 6.17
CA SER A 49 -6.28 -13.70 7.17
C SER A 49 -5.74 -15.11 6.99
N ILE A 50 -5.60 -15.56 5.74
CA ILE A 50 -5.00 -16.86 5.42
C ILE A 50 -3.49 -16.85 5.70
N ALA A 51 -2.78 -15.80 5.30
CA ALA A 51 -1.35 -15.65 5.55
C ALA A 51 -0.99 -15.59 7.05
N GLN A 52 -1.89 -15.03 7.87
CA GLN A 52 -1.79 -14.98 9.33
C GLN A 52 -2.19 -16.30 10.02
N GLY A 53 -2.84 -17.22 9.30
CA GLY A 53 -3.35 -18.47 9.85
C GLY A 53 -4.65 -18.31 10.64
N ILE A 54 -5.38 -17.21 10.46
CA ILE A 54 -6.72 -16.98 11.02
C ILE A 54 -7.73 -17.80 10.23
N ASP A 55 -7.65 -17.73 8.89
CA ASP A 55 -8.47 -18.50 7.98
C ASP A 55 -7.67 -19.63 7.30
N LYS A 56 -8.37 -20.70 6.92
CA LYS A 56 -7.80 -21.80 6.16
C LYS A 56 -8.01 -21.61 4.67
N ALA A 57 -6.96 -21.80 3.86
CA ALA A 57 -7.11 -21.89 2.40
C ALA A 57 -7.99 -23.10 2.01
N SER A 58 -8.79 -22.97 0.95
CA SER A 58 -9.56 -24.09 0.38
C SER A 58 -8.64 -25.06 -0.38
N SER A 59 -7.62 -24.51 -1.07
CA SER A 59 -6.54 -25.26 -1.72
C SER A 59 -5.32 -24.39 -1.90
N GLY A 60 -4.21 -24.95 -2.38
CA GLY A 60 -2.90 -24.29 -2.45
C GLY A 60 -2.10 -24.46 -1.15
N SER A 61 -1.01 -23.73 -1.02
CA SER A 61 -0.15 -23.81 0.16
C SER A 61 0.28 -22.43 0.65
N VAL A 62 0.38 -22.31 1.97
CA VAL A 62 0.91 -21.11 2.63
C VAL A 62 2.00 -21.52 3.60
N LYS A 63 3.13 -20.83 3.57
CA LYS A 63 4.23 -21.01 4.50
C LYS A 63 4.62 -19.68 5.11
N LEU A 64 4.53 -19.59 6.42
CA LEU A 64 4.99 -18.46 7.22
C LEU A 64 6.15 -18.94 8.10
N LEU A 65 7.34 -18.37 7.89
CA LEU A 65 8.60 -18.85 8.50
C LEU A 65 8.82 -20.36 8.29
N GLY A 66 8.41 -20.86 7.11
CA GLY A 66 8.56 -22.27 6.72
C GLY A 66 7.45 -23.22 7.21
N VAL A 67 6.49 -22.72 8.01
CA VAL A 67 5.41 -23.52 8.64
C VAL A 67 4.05 -23.10 8.08
N ASP A 68 3.10 -24.03 8.00
CA ASP A 68 1.69 -23.71 7.69
C ASP A 68 1.10 -22.84 8.82
N PRO A 69 0.74 -21.57 8.56
CA PRO A 69 0.28 -20.65 9.61
C PRO A 69 -1.04 -21.09 10.25
N PHE A 70 -1.90 -21.81 9.55
CA PHE A 70 -3.13 -22.35 10.12
C PHE A 70 -2.88 -23.41 11.21
N ARG A 71 -1.70 -24.04 11.18
CA ARG A 71 -1.23 -25.01 12.19
C ARG A 71 -0.21 -24.40 13.15
N ALA A 72 -0.17 -23.06 13.24
CA ALA A 72 0.81 -22.35 14.04
C ALA A 72 0.72 -22.70 15.53
N ASN A 73 1.86 -23.04 16.11
CA ASN A 73 2.05 -23.17 17.54
C ASN A 73 2.44 -21.82 18.19
N ALA A 74 2.57 -21.80 19.51
CA ALA A 74 2.98 -20.60 20.25
C ALA A 74 4.33 -20.05 19.77
N GLY A 75 5.28 -20.91 19.38
CA GLY A 75 6.60 -20.50 18.88
C GLY A 75 6.54 -19.75 17.55
N LEU A 76 5.66 -20.13 16.62
CA LEU A 76 5.43 -19.34 15.39
C LEU A 76 4.70 -18.04 15.72
N ARG A 77 3.63 -18.10 16.50
CA ARG A 77 2.81 -16.93 16.84
C ARG A 77 3.60 -15.83 17.55
N SER A 78 4.56 -16.21 18.39
CA SER A 78 5.41 -15.21 19.09
C SER A 78 6.35 -14.44 18.15
N GLN A 79 6.57 -14.93 16.93
CA GLN A 79 7.41 -14.29 15.92
C GLN A 79 6.62 -13.46 14.91
N VAL A 80 5.30 -13.34 15.08
CA VAL A 80 4.39 -12.66 14.16
C VAL A 80 3.66 -11.55 14.88
N GLY A 81 3.73 -10.35 14.33
CA GLY A 81 2.94 -9.20 14.75
C GLY A 81 1.76 -8.99 13.81
N VAL A 82 0.60 -8.64 14.36
CA VAL A 82 -0.60 -8.37 13.54
C VAL A 82 -1.25 -7.08 14.03
N MET A 83 -1.42 -6.14 13.12
CA MET A 83 -2.19 -4.94 13.30
C MET A 83 -3.42 -5.02 12.40
N LEU A 84 -4.60 -5.06 12.99
CA LEU A 84 -5.87 -5.10 12.27
C LEU A 84 -6.39 -3.69 12.01
N GLN A 85 -7.09 -3.48 10.91
CA GLN A 85 -7.68 -2.21 10.51
C GLN A 85 -8.70 -1.71 11.53
N GLU A 86 -9.63 -2.57 11.93
CA GLU A 86 -10.64 -2.27 12.94
C GLU A 86 -10.77 -3.42 13.94
N GLY A 87 -11.05 -3.08 15.20
CA GLY A 87 -11.21 -4.07 16.26
C GLY A 87 -9.89 -4.56 16.85
N GLY A 88 -9.91 -5.70 17.52
CA GLY A 88 -8.75 -6.36 18.13
C GLY A 88 -8.23 -5.72 19.41
N LEU A 89 -8.52 -4.45 19.69
CA LEU A 89 -8.10 -3.80 20.93
C LEU A 89 -9.24 -3.79 21.98
N PRO A 90 -8.98 -4.19 23.24
CA PRO A 90 -9.96 -4.20 24.29
C PRO A 90 -10.33 -2.76 24.71
N MET A 91 -11.55 -2.32 24.39
CA MET A 91 -11.97 -0.92 24.48
C MET A 91 -12.02 -0.34 25.90
N ALA A 92 -12.12 -1.18 26.94
CA ALA A 92 -12.31 -0.74 28.34
C ALA A 92 -11.00 -0.46 29.11
N VAL A 93 -9.85 -0.89 28.57
CA VAL A 93 -8.55 -0.71 29.22
C VAL A 93 -7.82 0.51 28.67
N THR A 94 -6.76 0.95 29.35
CA THR A 94 -5.86 2.01 28.87
C THR A 94 -4.79 1.44 27.95
N GLY A 95 -4.21 2.29 27.09
CA GLY A 95 -3.15 1.88 26.18
C GLY A 95 -1.92 1.31 26.91
N GLU A 96 -1.49 1.96 27.98
CA GLU A 96 -0.37 1.49 28.80
C GLU A 96 -0.63 0.10 29.40
N ARG A 97 -1.80 -0.11 30.01
CA ARG A 97 -2.16 -1.41 30.59
C ARG A 97 -2.20 -2.52 29.54
N LEU A 98 -2.70 -2.22 28.36
CA LEU A 98 -2.71 -3.18 27.25
C LEU A 98 -1.28 -3.59 26.89
N LEU A 99 -0.39 -2.64 26.62
CA LEU A 99 0.97 -2.93 26.18
C LEU A 99 1.77 -3.73 27.22
N PHE A 100 1.67 -3.37 28.51
CA PHE A 100 2.29 -4.14 29.58
C PHE A 100 1.67 -5.51 29.77
N HIS A 101 0.37 -5.67 29.56
CA HIS A 101 -0.28 -6.97 29.59
C HIS A 101 0.23 -7.87 28.45
N LEU A 102 0.28 -7.35 27.22
CA LEU A 102 0.81 -8.07 26.07
C LEU A 102 2.28 -8.46 26.28
N ALA A 103 3.10 -7.58 26.83
CA ALA A 103 4.51 -7.86 27.10
C ALA A 103 4.72 -9.12 27.97
N ARG A 104 3.82 -9.39 28.91
CA ARG A 104 3.88 -10.58 29.78
C ARG A 104 3.64 -11.90 29.04
N LEU A 105 3.11 -11.84 27.83
CA LEU A 105 2.88 -13.04 27.00
C LEU A 105 4.12 -13.49 26.25
N TYR A 106 5.17 -12.67 26.21
CA TYR A 106 6.40 -12.94 25.49
C TYR A 106 7.60 -13.14 26.43
N GLN A 107 8.51 -14.02 26.08
CA GLN A 107 9.73 -14.28 26.87
C GLN A 107 10.71 -13.09 26.78
N ALA A 108 10.81 -12.44 25.63
CA ALA A 108 11.71 -11.32 25.37
C ALA A 108 10.94 -10.18 24.66
N PRO A 109 10.04 -9.47 25.36
CA PRO A 109 9.26 -8.40 24.75
C PRO A 109 10.13 -7.20 24.35
N ALA A 110 9.58 -6.34 23.52
CA ALA A 110 10.15 -5.03 23.23
C ALA A 110 10.19 -4.16 24.51
N ASN A 111 11.07 -3.18 24.53
CA ASN A 111 11.02 -2.15 25.56
C ASN A 111 9.75 -1.30 25.38
N ILE A 112 8.75 -1.54 26.23
CA ILE A 112 7.43 -0.89 26.13
C ILE A 112 7.55 0.62 26.26
N SER A 113 8.43 1.10 27.17
CA SER A 113 8.64 2.54 27.34
C SER A 113 9.16 3.20 26.05
N ALA A 114 10.20 2.61 25.44
CA ALA A 114 10.76 3.11 24.19
C ALA A 114 9.73 3.03 23.02
N LEU A 115 8.92 1.97 22.96
CA LEU A 115 7.87 1.83 21.96
C LEU A 115 6.77 2.88 22.13
N MET A 116 6.40 3.20 23.38
CA MET A 116 5.44 4.26 23.68
C MET A 116 5.99 5.64 23.31
N ASP A 117 7.29 5.89 23.53
CA ASP A 117 7.95 7.14 23.14
C ASP A 117 7.98 7.26 21.61
N ARG A 118 8.44 6.22 20.91
CA ARG A 118 8.57 6.21 19.45
C ARG A 118 7.24 6.47 18.73
N LEU A 119 6.14 5.94 19.25
CA LEU A 119 4.79 6.10 18.70
C LEU A 119 3.98 7.23 19.37
N GLN A 120 4.63 8.06 20.22
CA GLN A 120 3.99 9.17 20.95
C GLN A 120 2.72 8.74 21.72
N ILE A 121 2.75 7.54 22.31
CA ILE A 121 1.60 7.00 23.08
C ILE A 121 1.52 7.62 24.48
N ARG A 122 2.62 8.17 25.01
CA ARG A 122 2.66 8.76 26.37
C ARG A 122 1.61 9.84 26.59
N GLU A 123 1.29 10.62 25.56
CA GLU A 123 0.31 11.71 25.64
C GLU A 123 -1.11 11.23 25.98
N PHE A 124 -1.42 9.97 25.66
CA PHE A 124 -2.74 9.42 25.85
C PHE A 124 -2.74 8.04 26.54
N LYS A 125 -1.62 7.62 27.12
CA LYS A 125 -1.40 6.28 27.70
C LYS A 125 -2.45 5.89 28.77
N ASP A 126 -2.93 6.88 29.54
CA ASP A 126 -3.89 6.72 30.64
C ASP A 126 -5.36 6.78 30.20
N ARG A 127 -5.61 7.14 28.91
CA ARG A 127 -6.97 7.16 28.36
C ARG A 127 -7.44 5.76 28.00
N GLN A 128 -8.70 5.47 28.25
CA GLN A 128 -9.33 4.23 27.77
C GLN A 128 -9.35 4.21 26.24
N ILE A 129 -9.09 3.04 25.65
CA ILE A 129 -8.97 2.86 24.19
C ILE A 129 -10.22 3.34 23.46
N ARG A 130 -11.42 3.16 24.01
CA ARG A 130 -12.67 3.69 23.44
C ARG A 130 -12.73 5.22 23.31
N ARG A 131 -11.89 5.95 24.05
CA ARG A 131 -11.81 7.43 24.04
C ARG A 131 -10.67 7.96 23.18
N LEU A 132 -9.91 7.10 22.55
CA LEU A 132 -8.83 7.48 21.64
C LEU A 132 -9.39 7.91 20.29
N SER A 133 -8.72 8.87 19.64
CA SER A 133 -8.97 9.16 18.23
C SER A 133 -8.61 7.97 17.35
N GLY A 134 -9.03 7.99 16.08
CA GLY A 134 -8.63 6.97 15.08
C GLY A 134 -7.11 6.82 15.03
N GLY A 135 -6.39 7.92 14.83
CA GLY A 135 -4.93 7.92 14.76
C GLY A 135 -4.24 7.45 16.06
N GLN A 136 -4.78 7.80 17.22
CA GLN A 136 -4.25 7.29 18.49
C GLN A 136 -4.45 5.78 18.63
N ARG A 137 -5.61 5.25 18.21
CA ARG A 137 -5.85 3.79 18.15
C ARG A 137 -4.93 3.09 17.19
N GLN A 138 -4.69 3.69 16.03
CA GLN A 138 -3.79 3.17 15.00
C GLN A 138 -2.36 3.01 15.53
N ARG A 139 -1.80 4.09 16.13
CA ARG A 139 -0.47 4.06 16.76
C ARG A 139 -0.38 3.04 17.91
N LEU A 140 -1.42 2.91 18.70
CA LEU A 140 -1.48 1.89 19.75
C LEU A 140 -1.58 0.47 19.20
N GLY A 141 -2.36 0.26 18.12
CA GLY A 141 -2.45 -1.02 17.41
C GLY A 141 -1.10 -1.46 16.83
N MET A 142 -0.37 -0.52 16.24
CA MET A 142 0.99 -0.75 15.75
C MET A 142 1.95 -1.12 16.89
N ALA A 143 1.90 -0.39 18.02
CA ALA A 143 2.69 -0.75 19.20
C ALA A 143 2.35 -2.17 19.68
N ALA A 144 1.06 -2.52 19.77
CA ALA A 144 0.62 -3.85 20.19
C ALA A 144 1.15 -4.96 19.29
N ALA A 145 1.19 -4.75 17.96
CA ALA A 145 1.74 -5.70 17.00
C ALA A 145 3.26 -5.91 17.18
N LEU A 146 3.97 -4.91 17.71
CA LEU A 146 5.43 -4.93 17.84
C LEU A 146 5.95 -5.38 19.21
N VAL A 147 5.08 -5.56 20.19
CA VAL A 147 5.46 -5.96 21.57
C VAL A 147 6.30 -7.22 21.60
N GLY A 148 6.01 -8.21 20.74
CA GLY A 148 6.71 -9.48 20.67
C GLY A 148 8.06 -9.45 19.93
N ARG A 149 8.52 -8.30 19.42
CA ARG A 149 9.69 -8.18 18.53
C ARG A 149 9.59 -9.16 17.34
N PRO A 150 8.53 -9.04 16.54
CA PRO A 150 8.22 -10.01 15.50
C PRO A 150 9.28 -10.02 14.39
N ARG A 151 9.43 -11.17 13.74
CA ARG A 151 10.21 -11.35 12.50
C ARG A 151 9.36 -11.06 11.26
N VAL A 152 8.06 -11.21 11.39
CA VAL A 152 7.08 -10.89 10.33
C VAL A 152 5.97 -10.04 10.95
N VAL A 153 5.62 -8.93 10.30
CA VAL A 153 4.51 -8.08 10.74
C VAL A 153 3.51 -7.86 9.61
N PHE A 154 2.24 -8.03 9.94
CA PHE A 154 1.11 -7.72 9.07
C PHE A 154 0.48 -6.41 9.53
N LEU A 155 0.38 -5.44 8.64
CA LEU A 155 -0.16 -4.12 8.90
C LEU A 155 -1.35 -3.86 7.96
N ASP A 156 -2.55 -3.92 8.50
CA ASP A 156 -3.77 -3.66 7.72
C ASP A 156 -4.10 -2.17 7.80
N GLU A 157 -3.92 -1.45 6.68
CA GLU A 157 -4.16 -0.01 6.54
C GLU A 157 -3.43 0.86 7.62
N PRO A 158 -2.09 0.75 7.78
CA PRO A 158 -1.38 1.34 8.93
C PRO A 158 -1.43 2.87 8.99
N SER A 159 -1.66 3.54 7.88
CA SER A 159 -1.69 5.01 7.74
C SER A 159 -3.10 5.60 7.60
N ALA A 160 -4.12 4.75 7.50
CA ALA A 160 -5.49 5.21 7.26
C ALA A 160 -6.01 6.12 8.38
N GLY A 161 -6.54 7.30 8.00
CA GLY A 161 -7.12 8.26 8.93
C GLY A 161 -6.12 8.95 9.87
N LEU A 162 -4.82 8.86 9.58
CA LEU A 162 -3.79 9.61 10.29
C LEU A 162 -3.64 11.03 9.74
N ASP A 163 -3.37 11.97 10.64
CA ASP A 163 -2.87 13.29 10.25
C ASP A 163 -1.45 13.17 9.66
N PRO A 164 -0.96 14.17 8.91
CA PRO A 164 0.34 14.10 8.24
C PRO A 164 1.52 13.82 9.18
N VAL A 165 1.50 14.32 10.40
CA VAL A 165 2.58 14.11 11.39
C VAL A 165 2.56 12.67 11.90
N SER A 166 1.39 12.17 12.28
CA SER A 166 1.21 10.78 12.72
C SER A 166 1.56 9.78 11.61
N ARG A 167 1.26 10.13 10.34
CA ARG A 167 1.61 9.31 9.16
C ARG A 167 3.13 9.19 9.00
N LEU A 168 3.87 10.29 9.17
CA LEU A 168 5.34 10.27 9.13
C LEU A 168 5.92 9.36 10.21
N ILE A 169 5.43 9.43 11.45
CA ILE A 169 5.88 8.57 12.57
C ILE A 169 5.75 7.10 12.22
N VAL A 170 4.60 6.71 11.62
CA VAL A 170 4.35 5.33 11.20
C VAL A 170 5.28 4.91 10.06
N PHE A 171 5.51 5.78 9.08
CA PHE A 171 6.40 5.49 7.95
C PHE A 171 7.84 5.31 8.39
N GLU A 172 8.37 6.20 9.21
CA GLU A 172 9.71 6.06 9.77
C GLU A 172 9.88 4.77 10.59
N LEU A 173 8.85 4.37 11.36
CA LEU A 173 8.89 3.12 12.09
C LEU A 173 8.88 1.90 11.16
N ILE A 174 8.14 1.95 10.04
CA ILE A 174 8.18 0.90 9.01
C ILE A 174 9.58 0.78 8.41
N GLU A 175 10.23 1.90 8.09
CA GLU A 175 11.61 1.90 7.58
C GLU A 175 12.63 1.37 8.62
N GLU A 176 12.47 1.73 9.90
CA GLU A 176 13.29 1.17 10.99
C GLU A 176 13.13 -0.35 11.10
N LEU A 177 11.90 -0.87 11.02
CA LEU A 177 11.61 -2.30 11.06
C LEU A 177 12.21 -3.03 9.85
N LYS A 178 12.08 -2.44 8.67
CA LYS A 178 12.69 -2.93 7.43
C LYS A 178 14.21 -3.02 7.56
N ALA A 179 14.85 -1.94 8.01
CA ALA A 179 16.30 -1.90 8.24
C ALA A 179 16.76 -2.94 9.30
N ALA A 180 15.89 -3.25 10.28
CA ALA A 180 16.14 -4.32 11.26
C ALA A 180 15.91 -5.74 10.71
N GLY A 181 15.58 -5.90 9.44
CA GLY A 181 15.38 -7.20 8.78
C GLY A 181 14.00 -7.81 8.99
N VAL A 182 13.01 -7.07 9.49
CA VAL A 182 11.64 -7.55 9.65
C VAL A 182 10.98 -7.67 8.28
N CYS A 183 10.26 -8.76 8.04
CA CYS A 183 9.41 -8.91 6.86
C CYS A 183 8.09 -8.19 7.12
N ILE A 184 7.73 -7.24 6.27
CA ILE A 184 6.53 -6.41 6.46
C ILE A 184 5.56 -6.68 5.31
N ILE A 185 4.33 -7.04 5.66
CA ILE A 185 3.23 -7.18 4.72
C ILE A 185 2.19 -6.13 5.10
N LEU A 186 1.90 -5.21 4.20
CA LEU A 186 0.88 -4.20 4.45
C LEU A 186 -0.21 -4.20 3.37
N THR A 187 -1.40 -3.80 3.77
CA THR A 187 -2.44 -3.37 2.83
C THR A 187 -2.58 -1.86 2.88
N THR A 188 -2.91 -1.26 1.78
CA THR A 188 -3.35 0.12 1.74
C THR A 188 -4.24 0.35 0.52
N HIS A 189 -5.14 1.32 0.62
CA HIS A 189 -5.88 1.88 -0.51
C HIS A 189 -5.23 3.19 -1.01
N LEU A 190 -4.22 3.69 -0.29
CA LEU A 190 -3.46 4.89 -0.65
C LEU A 190 -2.24 4.47 -1.47
N LEU A 191 -2.33 4.61 -2.78
CA LEU A 191 -1.28 4.18 -3.72
C LEU A 191 0.03 4.94 -3.50
N GLU A 192 -0.04 6.20 -3.07
CA GLU A 192 1.13 6.99 -2.66
C GLU A 192 1.91 6.36 -1.50
N ASP A 193 1.20 5.77 -0.51
CA ASP A 193 1.85 5.08 0.62
C ASP A 193 2.60 3.85 0.15
N ALA A 194 1.98 3.06 -0.74
CA ALA A 194 2.62 1.91 -1.34
C ALA A 194 3.83 2.33 -2.17
N GLN A 195 3.71 3.37 -2.99
CA GLN A 195 4.80 3.87 -3.82
C GLN A 195 6.00 4.36 -2.99
N ARG A 196 5.74 4.89 -1.78
CA ARG A 196 6.77 5.38 -0.86
C ARG A 196 7.45 4.27 -0.05
N LEU A 197 6.68 3.27 0.40
CA LEU A 197 7.13 2.31 1.41
C LEU A 197 7.48 0.94 0.83
N ALA A 198 6.82 0.52 -0.27
CA ALA A 198 6.93 -0.85 -0.74
C ALA A 198 8.20 -1.08 -1.57
N ASP A 199 8.88 -2.18 -1.28
CA ASP A 199 9.91 -2.74 -2.16
C ASP A 199 9.26 -3.65 -3.20
N HIS A 200 8.16 -4.32 -2.84
CA HIS A 200 7.41 -5.20 -3.70
C HIS A 200 5.91 -4.94 -3.58
N VAL A 201 5.25 -4.85 -4.70
CA VAL A 201 3.80 -4.61 -4.79
C VAL A 201 3.14 -5.85 -5.39
N VAL A 202 2.02 -6.26 -4.80
CA VAL A 202 1.15 -7.32 -5.32
C VAL A 202 -0.24 -6.72 -5.53
N LEU A 203 -0.64 -6.56 -6.77
CA LEU A 203 -1.94 -6.03 -7.15
C LEU A 203 -2.94 -7.17 -7.29
N ILE A 204 -3.95 -7.17 -6.42
CA ILE A 204 -5.00 -8.20 -6.40
C ILE A 204 -6.29 -7.60 -6.94
N ARG A 205 -6.90 -8.30 -7.91
CA ARG A 205 -8.23 -7.99 -8.45
C ARG A 205 -9.04 -9.27 -8.60
N GLU A 206 -10.30 -9.24 -8.18
CA GLU A 206 -11.22 -10.37 -8.27
C GLU A 206 -10.67 -11.71 -7.78
N GLY A 207 -9.83 -11.66 -6.75
CA GLY A 207 -9.20 -12.84 -6.14
C GLY A 207 -7.99 -13.40 -6.91
N ARG A 208 -7.43 -12.67 -7.88
CA ARG A 208 -6.23 -13.03 -8.64
C ARG A 208 -5.15 -11.98 -8.47
N VAL A 209 -3.90 -12.39 -8.63
CA VAL A 209 -2.78 -11.45 -8.80
C VAL A 209 -2.77 -11.01 -10.25
N GLU A 210 -3.03 -9.73 -10.49
CA GLU A 210 -3.02 -9.12 -11.82
C GLU A 210 -1.60 -8.65 -12.21
N ALA A 211 -0.86 -8.11 -11.22
CA ALA A 211 0.52 -7.69 -11.40
C ALA A 211 1.28 -7.85 -10.08
N ALA A 212 2.55 -8.18 -10.15
CA ALA A 212 3.45 -8.21 -9.01
C ALA A 212 4.87 -7.86 -9.46
N GLY A 213 5.59 -7.06 -8.68
CA GLY A 213 6.96 -6.62 -8.98
C GLY A 213 7.40 -5.53 -8.02
N SER A 214 8.62 -5.03 -8.21
CA SER A 214 9.04 -3.81 -7.50
C SER A 214 8.23 -2.59 -7.99
N VAL A 215 8.20 -1.52 -7.21
CA VAL A 215 7.58 -0.27 -7.65
C VAL A 215 8.20 0.19 -8.97
N GLU A 216 9.52 0.09 -9.10
CA GLU A 216 10.25 0.46 -10.31
C GLU A 216 9.84 -0.41 -11.52
N GLU A 217 9.75 -1.74 -11.35
CA GLU A 217 9.31 -2.66 -12.41
C GLU A 217 7.89 -2.37 -12.88
N LEU A 218 6.96 -2.14 -11.94
CA LEU A 218 5.56 -1.89 -12.26
C LEU A 218 5.32 -0.50 -12.87
N THR A 219 6.14 0.48 -12.52
CA THR A 219 6.06 1.84 -13.04
C THR A 219 7.01 2.08 -14.24
N ALA A 220 7.84 1.09 -14.59
CA ALA A 220 8.70 1.16 -15.76
C ALA A 220 7.82 1.29 -17.01
N THR A 221 7.97 2.40 -17.69
CA THR A 221 7.44 2.59 -19.03
C THR A 221 8.50 2.17 -20.04
N ASP A 222 8.12 1.41 -21.04
CA ASP A 222 9.04 0.84 -22.07
C ASP A 222 9.89 1.86 -22.80
N LEU A 223 9.60 3.14 -22.74
CA LEU A 223 10.39 4.20 -23.38
C LEU A 223 10.10 5.54 -22.67
N ARG A 224 11.07 6.07 -21.96
CA ARG A 224 11.14 7.42 -21.38
C ARG A 224 9.86 8.00 -20.79
N PRO A 225 9.88 8.50 -19.56
CA PRO A 225 8.68 9.01 -18.90
C PRO A 225 8.01 10.10 -19.74
N PRO A 226 6.69 10.09 -19.89
CA PRO A 226 5.97 11.14 -20.59
C PRO A 226 6.21 12.49 -19.90
N PHE A 227 6.34 13.52 -20.71
CA PHE A 227 6.39 14.88 -20.22
C PHE A 227 4.97 15.32 -19.88
N THR A 228 4.73 15.74 -18.64
CA THR A 228 3.43 16.22 -18.23
C THR A 228 3.49 17.70 -17.89
N PHE A 229 2.38 18.42 -18.15
CA PHE A 229 2.23 19.81 -17.73
C PHE A 229 0.78 20.11 -17.39
N ARG A 230 0.57 21.11 -16.54
CA ARG A 230 -0.74 21.56 -16.10
C ARG A 230 -1.01 22.97 -16.59
N LEU A 231 -2.21 23.21 -17.11
CA LEU A 231 -2.67 24.54 -17.50
C LEU A 231 -3.82 24.98 -16.62
N SER A 232 -3.90 26.28 -16.34
CA SER A 232 -5.01 26.90 -15.59
C SER A 232 -6.32 26.96 -16.38
N ARG A 233 -6.26 26.75 -17.70
CA ARG A 233 -7.43 26.78 -18.62
C ARG A 233 -7.37 25.62 -19.60
N ALA A 234 -8.53 25.21 -20.09
CA ALA A 234 -8.62 24.21 -21.16
C ALA A 234 -8.02 24.76 -22.47
N LEU A 235 -7.44 23.86 -23.27
CA LEU A 235 -6.94 24.18 -24.60
C LEU A 235 -8.08 24.30 -25.60
N THR A 236 -8.02 25.32 -26.47
CA THR A 236 -8.92 25.45 -27.63
C THR A 236 -8.59 24.41 -28.71
N GLU A 237 -9.56 24.12 -29.59
CA GLU A 237 -9.31 23.23 -30.74
C GLU A 237 -8.16 23.68 -31.61
N GLN A 238 -8.05 25.01 -31.84
CA GLN A 238 -6.96 25.58 -32.63
C GLN A 238 -5.59 25.38 -31.96
N GLN A 239 -5.51 25.53 -30.63
CA GLN A 239 -4.28 25.29 -29.88
C GLN A 239 -3.87 23.82 -29.94
N ARG A 240 -4.84 22.91 -29.88
CA ARG A 240 -4.57 21.45 -30.03
C ARG A 240 -4.10 21.11 -31.44
N ALA A 241 -4.72 21.71 -32.46
CA ALA A 241 -4.35 21.48 -33.86
C ALA A 241 -2.94 21.99 -34.22
N ASP A 242 -2.50 23.07 -33.56
CA ASP A 242 -1.18 23.69 -33.78
C ASP A 242 -0.07 23.07 -32.90
N PHE A 243 -0.39 21.98 -32.19
CA PHE A 243 0.60 21.24 -31.41
C PHE A 243 1.60 20.52 -32.33
N PRO A 244 2.89 20.42 -31.98
CA PRO A 244 3.90 19.77 -32.83
C PRO A 244 3.49 18.38 -33.30
N SER A 245 3.37 18.17 -34.61
CA SER A 245 2.79 16.96 -35.22
C SER A 245 3.57 15.68 -34.97
N HIS A 246 4.86 15.76 -34.60
CA HIS A 246 5.71 14.61 -34.25
C HIS A 246 5.55 14.19 -32.78
N LEU A 247 4.80 14.94 -31.98
CA LEU A 247 4.48 14.64 -30.59
C LEU A 247 2.99 14.35 -30.44
N THR A 248 2.63 13.56 -29.45
CA THR A 248 1.23 13.25 -29.15
C THR A 248 0.81 13.94 -27.85
N LEU A 249 -0.22 14.79 -27.92
CA LEU A 249 -0.80 15.48 -26.78
C LEU A 249 -2.06 14.74 -26.32
N VAL A 250 -2.09 14.31 -25.07
CA VAL A 250 -3.22 13.59 -24.45
C VAL A 250 -3.69 14.34 -23.21
N GLU A 251 -4.99 14.57 -23.09
CA GLU A 251 -5.58 15.13 -21.89
C GLU A 251 -5.77 14.02 -20.83
N ASP A 252 -5.23 14.23 -19.64
CA ASP A 252 -5.44 13.34 -18.52
C ASP A 252 -6.78 13.64 -17.86
N THR A 253 -7.79 12.83 -18.16
CA THR A 253 -9.16 12.97 -17.65
C THR A 253 -9.37 12.36 -16.25
N SER A 254 -8.33 11.80 -15.64
CA SER A 254 -8.41 11.15 -14.33
C SER A 254 -8.49 12.13 -13.16
N SER A 255 -8.11 13.40 -13.35
CA SER A 255 -8.15 14.44 -12.33
C SER A 255 -9.36 15.36 -12.46
N SER A 256 -10.08 15.59 -11.37
CA SER A 256 -11.18 16.56 -11.26
C SER A 256 -10.73 18.03 -11.16
N GLN A 257 -9.45 18.33 -11.39
CA GLN A 257 -8.82 19.67 -11.32
C GLN A 257 -8.31 20.10 -12.71
N PRO A 258 -7.87 21.37 -12.88
CA PRO A 258 -7.53 21.92 -14.20
C PRO A 258 -6.64 20.98 -15.00
N ALA A 259 -6.95 20.83 -16.29
CA ALA A 259 -6.48 19.80 -17.18
C ALA A 259 -4.96 19.54 -17.09
N VAL A 260 -4.60 18.34 -16.75
CA VAL A 260 -3.22 17.84 -16.88
C VAL A 260 -3.05 17.28 -18.29
N TRP A 261 -1.98 17.69 -18.94
CA TRP A 261 -1.66 17.28 -20.29
C TRP A 261 -0.43 16.38 -20.29
N ARG A 262 -0.48 15.31 -21.04
CA ARG A 262 0.61 14.38 -21.24
C ARG A 262 1.12 14.48 -22.66
N VAL A 263 2.43 14.63 -22.83
CA VAL A 263 3.11 14.65 -24.12
C VAL A 263 3.92 13.38 -24.27
N ASN A 264 3.58 12.58 -25.27
CA ASN A 264 4.32 11.39 -25.64
C ASN A 264 5.23 11.69 -26.85
N GLY A 265 6.33 10.95 -26.97
CA GLY A 265 7.26 11.09 -28.11
C GLY A 265 8.44 12.04 -27.87
N ILE A 266 8.64 12.52 -26.64
CA ILE A 266 9.82 13.34 -26.31
C ILE A 266 11.06 12.45 -26.24
N HIS A 267 11.99 12.68 -27.15
CA HIS A 267 13.24 11.93 -27.28
C HIS A 267 14.48 12.74 -26.90
N GLY A 268 14.36 14.07 -26.82
CA GLY A 268 15.48 14.93 -26.51
C GLY A 268 15.12 16.40 -26.30
N PRO A 269 16.15 17.26 -26.08
CA PRO A 269 15.95 18.68 -25.84
C PRO A 269 15.22 19.43 -26.98
N ALA A 270 15.34 18.95 -28.22
CA ALA A 270 14.66 19.56 -29.37
C ALA A 270 13.12 19.43 -29.25
N ASP A 271 12.63 18.31 -28.73
CA ASP A 271 11.21 18.07 -28.55
C ASP A 271 10.66 18.95 -27.41
N LEU A 272 11.40 19.10 -26.31
CA LEU A 272 11.05 20.03 -25.23
C LEU A 272 11.03 21.48 -25.73
N HIS A 273 11.99 21.84 -26.59
CA HIS A 273 11.99 23.16 -27.23
C HIS A 273 10.74 23.35 -28.10
N ALA A 274 10.32 22.35 -28.86
CA ALA A 274 9.10 22.44 -29.67
C ALA A 274 7.84 22.68 -28.81
N VAL A 275 7.74 22.01 -27.66
CA VAL A 275 6.64 22.19 -26.69
C VAL A 275 6.70 23.60 -26.08
N THR A 276 7.87 24.08 -25.64
CA THR A 276 8.01 25.42 -25.06
C THR A 276 7.77 26.53 -26.07
N ALA A 277 8.19 26.34 -27.32
CA ALA A 277 7.90 27.26 -28.42
C ALA A 277 6.40 27.31 -28.75
N TRP A 278 5.68 26.20 -28.65
CA TRP A 278 4.25 26.14 -28.78
C TRP A 278 3.55 26.90 -27.63
N TRP A 279 4.00 26.72 -26.34
CA TRP A 279 3.49 27.52 -25.24
C TRP A 279 3.67 29.03 -25.48
N LEU A 280 4.86 29.44 -25.89
CA LEU A 280 5.16 30.85 -26.17
C LEU A 280 4.24 31.42 -27.26
N ARG A 281 4.01 30.66 -28.33
CA ARG A 281 3.15 31.10 -29.46
C ARG A 281 1.70 31.32 -29.05
N HIS A 282 1.22 30.54 -28.09
CA HIS A 282 -0.16 30.58 -27.65
C HIS A 282 -0.37 31.29 -26.31
N ASP A 283 0.67 31.95 -25.79
CA ASP A 283 0.65 32.62 -24.48
C ASP A 283 0.16 31.66 -23.36
N LEU A 284 0.72 30.45 -23.34
CA LEU A 284 0.41 29.43 -22.36
C LEU A 284 1.55 29.36 -21.33
N MET A 285 1.20 29.53 -20.05
CA MET A 285 2.15 29.34 -18.96
C MET A 285 1.69 28.14 -18.11
N PRO A 286 2.42 27.01 -18.14
CA PRO A 286 2.11 25.89 -17.26
C PRO A 286 2.41 26.22 -15.81
N SER A 287 1.53 25.79 -14.90
CA SER A 287 1.69 25.96 -13.45
C SER A 287 2.50 24.84 -12.83
N ASP A 288 2.61 23.71 -13.53
CA ASP A 288 3.35 22.53 -13.11
C ASP A 288 3.82 21.79 -14.34
N MET A 289 5.07 21.31 -14.34
CA MET A 289 5.63 20.57 -15.47
C MET A 289 6.75 19.63 -15.01
N GLY A 290 6.84 18.47 -15.62
CA GLY A 290 7.87 17.49 -15.30
C GLY A 290 7.87 16.28 -16.21
N LEU A 291 8.95 15.52 -16.16
CA LEU A 291 9.00 14.16 -16.66
C LEU A 291 8.48 13.27 -15.52
N SER A 292 7.22 12.94 -15.55
CA SER A 292 6.64 12.03 -14.57
C SER A 292 6.61 10.62 -15.14
N GLY A 293 7.37 9.72 -14.52
CA GLY A 293 7.18 8.30 -14.74
C GLY A 293 5.74 7.89 -14.41
N LYS A 294 5.34 6.73 -14.92
CA LYS A 294 4.06 6.12 -14.58
C LYS A 294 4.00 5.92 -13.07
N SER A 295 2.96 6.39 -12.43
CA SER A 295 2.73 6.14 -11.00
C SER A 295 2.07 4.78 -10.79
N LEU A 296 2.11 4.26 -9.56
CA LEU A 296 1.31 3.07 -9.22
C LEU A 296 -0.19 3.32 -9.43
N GLU A 297 -0.64 4.57 -9.35
CA GLU A 297 -2.02 4.97 -9.64
C GLU A 297 -2.34 4.78 -11.12
N ASP A 298 -1.45 5.18 -12.02
CA ASP A 298 -1.62 4.94 -13.47
C ASP A 298 -1.67 3.44 -13.78
N VAL A 299 -0.78 2.64 -13.18
CA VAL A 299 -0.80 1.17 -13.29
C VAL A 299 -2.12 0.58 -12.81
N PHE A 300 -2.59 1.04 -11.65
CA PHE A 300 -3.84 0.58 -11.07
C PHE A 300 -5.04 0.90 -11.97
N TRP A 301 -5.12 2.12 -12.50
CA TRP A 301 -6.18 2.54 -13.40
C TRP A 301 -6.17 1.77 -14.72
N GLU A 302 -5.02 1.58 -15.34
CA GLU A 302 -4.92 0.79 -16.57
C GLU A 302 -5.44 -0.64 -16.39
N LEU A 303 -5.02 -1.30 -15.32
CA LEU A 303 -5.45 -2.67 -15.02
C LEU A 303 -6.95 -2.74 -14.62
N THR A 304 -7.54 -1.65 -14.11
CA THR A 304 -8.95 -1.64 -13.73
C THR A 304 -9.90 -1.21 -14.85
N THR A 305 -9.42 -0.49 -15.86
CA THR A 305 -10.25 0.05 -16.96
C THR A 305 -10.30 -0.80 -18.22
N HIS A 306 -9.35 -1.69 -18.44
CA HIS A 306 -9.29 -2.55 -19.65
C HIS A 306 -10.44 -3.56 -19.80
N ASP A 307 -11.33 -3.74 -18.81
CA ASP A 307 -12.48 -4.66 -18.88
C ASP A 307 -13.81 -3.99 -19.32
N LYS A 308 -13.79 -2.77 -19.85
CA LYS A 308 -15.00 -2.07 -20.33
C LYS A 308 -15.06 -1.92 -21.86
N ALA A 309 -14.18 -2.60 -22.59
CA ALA A 309 -14.21 -2.63 -24.05
C ALA A 309 -14.73 -3.97 -24.61
#